data_232a7796dfded71369da3b1c2f17c1fc
#
_entry.id   232a7796dfded71369da3b1c2f17c1fc
#
_cell.length_a   1.000
_cell.length_b   1.000
_cell.length_c   1.000
_cell.angle_alpha   90.00
_cell.angle_beta   90.00
_cell.angle_gamma   90.00
#
_symmetry.space_group_name_H-M   'P 1'
#
loop_
_entity.id
_entity.type
_entity.pdbx_description
1 polymer ?
#
loop_
_entity_poly.entity_id
_entity_poly.type
_entity_poly.pdbx_seq_one_letter_code
_entity_poly.pdbx_strand_id
1 'polypeptide(L)'
;MGVNGYAGYTGSTHWNQDSRQLGEGTTALRSFVLQNIVQDNTWELDRITKYYLYWKFYEGLHYKDFNDGLLSFNYVRAFIDKVNMFLLGDEAFTFHVQNYYSTQISKETEKLAEEIMMYHWGKSNKLQLSYEILQMGGITGDVWLGVDWIEEEKYCRVSVFDSRQCFVTFENGDFNKVESFMVRQPLDRKSNENGYTLFVQKWTNDKVETWYQKDAAINSDNVTKYDQKEYENPYGFIPVVHIKNKPNSSGYYGKSDANDILKINKVYNELMQQLKAVIDYHVTPTTVITGASAKSLKKGLGQIWSGLPAEANVFNLGLDVDLSATVNYAKDLKTALHELSDVPENALGKIQAISNTSAAALQITYHPLMQQANIKAMTYGEGIVKVNSMILRILKVKDPENKRLKQLLKQEPDFLEENMIKPVFAFGFPKDRTDELNRAQMELNMKISSRREIMERMGKQNIPELLEEIDEDAIEQGLLQARISQALHEMMGGSDEGDEEEEDETPIPDEEDIDGEETPDNGENEE
;
A
#
# COMPACT_ATOMS: atom_id res chain seq x y z
N MET A 1 -36.83 -0.06 7.78
CA MET A 1 -36.08 1.16 8.17
C MET A 1 -34.64 0.75 8.19
N GLY A 2 -33.85 1.22 7.23
CA GLY A 2 -32.45 0.86 7.14
C GLY A 2 -31.71 1.33 8.38
N VAL A 3 -30.82 0.49 8.90
CA VAL A 3 -29.79 0.94 9.85
C VAL A 3 -29.03 2.00 9.07
N ASN A 4 -29.11 3.26 9.51
CA ASN A 4 -28.44 4.37 8.87
C ASN A 4 -26.98 3.97 8.70
N GLY A 5 -26.58 3.89 7.43
CA GLY A 5 -25.26 3.43 7.05
C GLY A 5 -24.17 4.14 7.81
N TYR A 6 -23.05 3.48 7.96
CA TYR A 6 -21.84 4.04 8.52
C TYR A 6 -21.60 5.42 7.90
N ALA A 7 -21.79 6.48 8.70
CA ALA A 7 -21.45 7.82 8.26
C ALA A 7 -19.99 7.79 7.83
N GLY A 8 -19.72 8.10 6.57
CA GLY A 8 -18.40 8.06 5.99
C GLY A 8 -17.42 8.77 6.93
N TYR A 9 -16.44 8.02 7.41
CA TYR A 9 -15.48 8.51 8.38
C TYR A 9 -14.48 9.45 7.68
N THR A 10 -14.76 10.74 7.73
CA THR A 10 -13.81 11.82 7.40
C THR A 10 -13.26 12.42 8.69
N GLY A 11 -12.84 11.62 9.64
CA GLY A 11 -12.59 12.14 10.98
C GLY A 11 -11.32 11.73 11.68
N SER A 12 -10.15 11.87 11.03
CA SER A 12 -8.88 11.79 11.77
C SER A 12 -8.58 13.02 12.63
N THR A 13 -9.34 14.12 12.50
CA THR A 13 -8.95 15.43 13.02
C THR A 13 -9.18 15.63 14.53
N HIS A 14 -10.16 14.98 15.15
CA HIS A 14 -10.45 15.20 16.57
C HIS A 14 -9.48 14.47 17.51
N TRP A 15 -9.06 13.27 17.17
CA TRP A 15 -8.10 12.51 17.97
C TRP A 15 -6.67 13.03 17.87
N ASN A 16 -6.33 13.71 16.78
CA ASN A 16 -5.02 14.34 16.61
C ASN A 16 -4.84 15.58 17.50
N GLN A 17 -5.93 16.28 17.87
CA GLN A 17 -5.82 17.42 18.77
C GLN A 17 -5.55 16.98 20.21
N ASP A 18 -6.18 15.91 20.68
CA ASP A 18 -5.95 15.38 22.03
C ASP A 18 -4.60 14.69 22.16
N SER A 19 -4.10 14.04 21.09
CA SER A 19 -2.76 13.43 21.08
C SER A 19 -1.63 14.47 21.12
N ARG A 20 -1.86 15.71 20.70
CA ARG A 20 -0.90 16.81 20.81
C ARG A 20 -0.64 17.23 22.27
N GLN A 21 -1.60 17.00 23.17
CA GLN A 21 -1.45 17.30 24.60
C GLN A 21 -0.77 16.19 25.39
N LEU A 22 -0.59 15.01 24.78
CA LEU A 22 0.03 13.86 25.43
C LEU A 22 1.55 13.99 25.42
N GLY A 23 2.14 14.05 26.60
CA GLY A 23 3.59 14.11 26.79
C GLY A 23 4.36 12.97 26.10
N GLU A 24 5.66 13.14 25.95
CA GLU A 24 6.55 12.33 25.10
C GLU A 24 6.75 10.85 25.52
N GLY A 25 6.12 10.38 26.59
CA GLY A 25 6.37 9.04 27.13
C GLY A 25 5.24 8.05 26.83
N THR A 26 5.60 6.81 26.55
CA THR A 26 4.67 5.68 26.52
C THR A 26 3.82 5.59 27.80
N THR A 27 4.36 6.03 28.93
CA THR A 27 3.67 6.06 30.24
C THR A 27 2.51 7.07 30.24
N ALA A 28 2.72 8.28 29.72
CA ALA A 28 1.66 9.28 29.63
C ALA A 28 0.56 8.83 28.65
N LEU A 29 0.94 8.27 27.52
CA LEU A 29 0.03 7.71 26.53
C LEU A 29 -0.76 6.53 27.12
N ARG A 30 -0.09 5.63 27.85
CA ARG A 30 -0.76 4.51 28.56
C ARG A 30 -1.75 5.01 29.62
N SER A 31 -1.39 6.04 30.37
CA SER A 31 -2.30 6.65 31.34
C SER A 31 -3.51 7.29 30.69
N PHE A 32 -3.32 7.97 29.56
CA PHE A 32 -4.43 8.52 28.78
C PHE A 32 -5.37 7.42 28.26
N VAL A 33 -4.83 6.36 27.68
CA VAL A 33 -5.61 5.22 27.18
C VAL A 33 -6.35 4.54 28.33
N LEU A 34 -5.69 4.33 29.46
CA LEU A 34 -6.30 3.75 30.66
C LEU A 34 -7.46 4.60 31.20
N GLN A 35 -7.30 5.91 31.25
CA GLN A 35 -8.32 6.81 31.77
C GLN A 35 -9.49 7.03 30.80
N ASN A 36 -9.24 7.04 29.49
CA ASN A 36 -10.21 7.49 28.52
C ASN A 36 -10.75 6.38 27.60
N ILE A 37 -10.05 5.24 27.50
CA ILE A 37 -10.37 4.24 26.47
C ILE A 37 -10.57 2.84 27.05
N VAL A 38 -9.66 2.30 27.86
CA VAL A 38 -9.68 0.91 28.37
C VAL A 38 -9.43 0.89 29.87
N GLN A 39 -10.37 0.45 30.69
CA GLN A 39 -10.22 0.51 32.13
C GLN A 39 -9.68 -0.78 32.79
N ASP A 40 -10.03 -1.98 32.28
CA ASP A 40 -9.79 -3.24 32.99
C ASP A 40 -9.02 -4.33 32.25
N ASN A 41 -8.62 -4.12 30.99
CA ASN A 41 -7.98 -5.16 30.22
C ASN A 41 -6.55 -4.77 29.79
N THR A 42 -5.55 -5.36 30.41
CA THR A 42 -4.15 -4.99 30.20
C THR A 42 -3.65 -5.22 28.77
N TRP A 43 -4.07 -6.27 28.10
CA TRP A 43 -3.62 -6.55 26.73
C TRP A 43 -4.24 -5.62 25.68
N GLU A 44 -5.52 -5.26 25.84
CA GLU A 44 -6.18 -4.25 25.02
C GLU A 44 -5.57 -2.86 25.26
N LEU A 45 -5.29 -2.52 26.52
CA LEU A 45 -4.59 -1.29 26.87
C LEU A 45 -3.24 -1.19 26.17
N ASP A 46 -2.45 -2.25 26.19
CA ASP A 46 -1.13 -2.28 25.56
C ASP A 46 -1.25 -2.17 24.02
N ARG A 47 -2.23 -2.84 23.41
CA ARG A 47 -2.52 -2.76 21.98
C ARG A 47 -2.88 -1.34 21.56
N ILE A 48 -3.88 -0.75 22.19
CA ILE A 48 -4.35 0.59 21.85
C ILE A 48 -3.27 1.65 22.11
N THR A 49 -2.51 1.52 23.21
CA THR A 49 -1.37 2.40 23.50
C THR A 49 -0.33 2.36 22.39
N LYS A 50 0.00 1.16 21.85
CA LYS A 50 0.91 1.01 20.72
C LYS A 50 0.34 1.65 19.46
N TYR A 51 -0.94 1.48 19.15
CA TYR A 51 -1.56 2.09 17.97
C TYR A 51 -1.51 3.62 18.01
N TYR A 52 -1.79 4.24 19.17
CA TYR A 52 -1.63 5.68 19.34
C TYR A 52 -0.17 6.12 19.18
N LEU A 53 0.78 5.35 19.71
CA LEU A 53 2.20 5.63 19.54
C LEU A 53 2.60 5.59 18.07
N TYR A 54 2.20 4.56 17.33
CA TYR A 54 2.49 4.41 15.90
C TYR A 54 1.91 5.57 15.09
N TRP A 55 0.65 5.95 15.34
CA TRP A 55 0.02 7.10 14.72
C TRP A 55 0.77 8.41 15.01
N LYS A 56 1.18 8.60 16.27
CA LYS A 56 1.96 9.77 16.66
C LYS A 56 3.27 9.89 15.88
N PHE A 57 3.96 8.77 15.66
CA PHE A 57 5.18 8.75 14.85
C PHE A 57 4.89 8.97 13.36
N TYR A 58 3.88 8.31 12.83
CA TYR A 58 3.48 8.48 11.43
C TYR A 58 3.12 9.94 11.10
N GLU A 59 2.41 10.63 11.97
CA GLU A 59 2.06 12.03 11.83
C GLU A 59 3.23 13.00 12.13
N GLY A 60 4.38 12.49 12.59
CA GLY A 60 5.52 13.33 12.98
C GLY A 60 5.33 14.08 14.30
N LEU A 61 4.28 13.75 15.07
CA LEU A 61 3.93 14.41 16.33
C LEU A 61 4.74 13.92 17.53
N HIS A 62 5.72 13.08 17.31
CA HIS A 62 6.65 12.60 18.35
C HIS A 62 7.70 13.63 18.74
N TYR A 63 7.87 14.70 17.95
CA TYR A 63 8.60 15.91 18.31
C TYR A 63 7.62 17.05 18.59
N LYS A 64 7.93 17.82 19.63
CA LYS A 64 7.09 18.95 20.06
C LYS A 64 6.97 19.99 18.95
N ASP A 65 5.81 20.55 18.89
CA ASP A 65 5.27 21.62 18.05
C ASP A 65 6.19 22.31 17.04
N PHE A 66 5.66 22.55 15.84
CA PHE A 66 6.29 23.30 14.75
C PHE A 66 6.92 24.65 15.14
N ASN A 67 6.57 25.19 16.31
CA ASN A 67 7.05 26.47 16.81
C ASN A 67 8.41 26.42 17.50
N ASP A 68 8.90 25.23 17.86
CA ASP A 68 10.15 25.09 18.62
C ASP A 68 11.41 25.03 17.73
N GLY A 69 11.28 25.15 16.41
CA GLY A 69 12.40 25.14 15.47
C GLY A 69 13.14 23.79 15.42
N LEU A 70 12.52 22.71 15.90
CA LEU A 70 13.09 21.39 15.91
C LEU A 70 12.99 20.74 14.52
N LEU A 71 14.09 20.13 14.06
CA LEU A 71 14.11 19.34 12.84
C LEU A 71 13.51 17.96 13.10
N SER A 72 12.57 17.53 12.24
CA SER A 72 12.02 16.18 12.29
C SER A 72 12.12 15.51 10.92
N PHE A 73 12.81 14.38 10.89
CA PHE A 73 12.89 13.50 9.73
C PHE A 73 11.92 12.33 9.94
N ASN A 74 10.79 12.36 9.25
CA ASN A 74 9.73 11.35 9.41
C ASN A 74 9.95 10.17 8.45
N TYR A 75 10.96 9.33 8.75
CA TYR A 75 11.23 8.10 7.99
C TYR A 75 10.12 7.06 8.17
N VAL A 76 9.44 7.03 9.32
CA VAL A 76 8.34 6.10 9.57
C VAL A 76 7.25 6.27 8.51
N ARG A 77 6.80 7.51 8.28
CA ARG A 77 5.82 7.80 7.23
C ARG A 77 6.36 7.48 5.84
N ALA A 78 7.59 7.93 5.55
CA ALA A 78 8.18 7.74 4.22
C ALA A 78 8.27 6.26 3.82
N PHE A 79 8.64 5.39 4.76
CA PHE A 79 8.75 3.95 4.49
C PHE A 79 7.38 3.27 4.37
N ILE A 80 6.44 3.55 5.27
CA ILE A 80 5.08 2.98 5.20
C ILE A 80 4.41 3.36 3.89
N ASP A 81 4.43 4.65 3.54
CA ASP A 81 3.82 5.15 2.30
C ASP A 81 4.49 4.53 1.06
N LYS A 82 5.82 4.33 1.10
CA LYS A 82 6.55 3.74 -0.02
C LYS A 82 6.19 2.27 -0.25
N VAL A 83 6.12 1.48 0.82
CA VAL A 83 5.69 0.07 0.75
C VAL A 83 4.26 -0.04 0.21
N ASN A 84 3.36 0.83 0.70
CA ASN A 84 1.97 0.85 0.28
C ASN A 84 1.83 1.21 -1.21
N MET A 85 2.52 2.27 -1.66
CA MET A 85 2.54 2.66 -3.07
C MET A 85 3.12 1.58 -3.97
N PHE A 86 4.17 0.88 -3.50
CA PHE A 86 4.77 -0.22 -4.24
C PHE A 86 3.81 -1.41 -4.41
N LEU A 87 3.03 -1.74 -3.36
CA LEU A 87 2.04 -2.82 -3.41
C LEU A 87 0.84 -2.47 -4.30
N LEU A 88 0.38 -1.21 -4.25
CA LEU A 88 -0.79 -0.77 -5.03
C LEU A 88 -0.51 -0.67 -6.53
N GLY A 89 0.71 -0.31 -6.92
CA GLY A 89 0.98 0.03 -8.31
C GLY A 89 0.04 1.11 -8.84
N ASP A 90 -0.35 1.01 -10.11
CA ASP A 90 -1.18 2.02 -10.77
C ASP A 90 -2.69 1.81 -10.56
N GLU A 91 -3.14 0.55 -10.37
CA GLU A 91 -4.57 0.18 -10.37
C GLU A 91 -5.07 -0.44 -9.06
N ALA A 92 -4.23 -0.47 -8.02
CA ALA A 92 -4.41 -1.17 -6.76
C ALA A 92 -4.47 -2.70 -6.93
N PHE A 93 -5.56 -3.24 -7.44
CA PHE A 93 -5.69 -4.67 -7.74
C PHE A 93 -6.85 -4.90 -8.73
N THR A 94 -6.78 -5.99 -9.46
CA THR A 94 -7.87 -6.57 -10.26
C THR A 94 -8.41 -7.81 -9.56
N PHE A 95 -9.44 -8.43 -10.12
CA PHE A 95 -10.03 -9.64 -9.55
C PHE A 95 -9.79 -10.83 -10.47
N HIS A 96 -9.61 -11.99 -9.87
CA HIS A 96 -9.52 -13.27 -10.55
C HIS A 96 -10.30 -14.32 -9.76
N VAL A 97 -11.03 -15.18 -10.45
CA VAL A 97 -11.83 -16.24 -9.82
C VAL A 97 -11.03 -17.53 -9.79
N GLN A 98 -10.96 -18.15 -8.63
CA GLN A 98 -10.35 -19.48 -8.45
C GLN A 98 -11.32 -20.43 -7.78
N ASN A 99 -11.51 -21.61 -8.37
CA ASN A 99 -12.27 -22.69 -7.76
C ASN A 99 -11.37 -23.52 -6.83
N TYR A 100 -11.92 -24.01 -5.71
CA TYR A 100 -11.20 -24.85 -4.73
C TYR A 100 -10.89 -26.25 -5.26
N TYR A 101 -11.74 -26.80 -6.13
CA TYR A 101 -11.71 -28.19 -6.58
C TYR A 101 -11.36 -28.36 -8.06
N SER A 102 -11.50 -27.33 -8.86
CA SER A 102 -11.28 -27.34 -10.31
C SER A 102 -10.40 -26.21 -10.75
N THR A 103 -9.57 -26.45 -11.75
CA THR A 103 -8.73 -25.41 -12.38
C THR A 103 -9.43 -24.67 -13.52
N GLN A 104 -10.62 -25.15 -13.93
CA GLN A 104 -11.35 -24.58 -15.07
C GLN A 104 -12.66 -23.93 -14.61
N ILE A 105 -12.69 -22.63 -14.67
CA ILE A 105 -13.91 -21.81 -14.55
C ILE A 105 -14.24 -21.28 -15.94
N SER A 106 -15.54 -21.19 -16.28
CA SER A 106 -15.91 -20.59 -17.56
C SER A 106 -15.54 -19.11 -17.58
N LYS A 107 -15.02 -18.63 -18.72
CA LYS A 107 -14.68 -17.20 -18.87
C LYS A 107 -15.89 -16.28 -18.65
N GLU A 108 -17.09 -16.74 -18.93
CA GLU A 108 -18.32 -16.01 -18.69
C GLU A 108 -18.63 -15.87 -17.20
N THR A 109 -18.45 -16.94 -16.43
CA THR A 109 -18.61 -16.93 -14.96
C THR A 109 -17.59 -16.01 -14.30
N GLU A 110 -16.32 -16.09 -14.71
CA GLU A 110 -15.27 -15.22 -14.24
C GLU A 110 -15.59 -13.75 -14.48
N LYS A 111 -15.96 -13.40 -15.71
CA LYS A 111 -16.32 -12.04 -16.10
C LYS A 111 -17.52 -11.50 -15.30
N LEU A 112 -18.55 -12.31 -15.08
CA LEU A 112 -19.71 -11.91 -14.28
C LEU A 112 -19.33 -11.62 -12.82
N ALA A 113 -18.49 -12.46 -12.23
CA ALA A 113 -18.01 -12.27 -10.86
C ALA A 113 -17.14 -11.01 -10.74
N GLU A 114 -16.26 -10.77 -11.71
CA GLU A 114 -15.45 -9.54 -11.79
C GLU A 114 -16.34 -8.29 -11.90
N GLU A 115 -17.34 -8.30 -12.78
CA GLU A 115 -18.27 -7.17 -12.96
C GLU A 115 -19.03 -6.85 -11.66
N ILE A 116 -19.47 -7.87 -10.91
CA ILE A 116 -20.12 -7.67 -9.62
C ILE A 116 -19.15 -6.99 -8.65
N MET A 117 -17.93 -7.52 -8.51
CA MET A 117 -16.95 -6.95 -7.59
C MET A 117 -16.53 -5.53 -7.99
N MET A 118 -16.24 -5.30 -9.27
CA MET A 118 -15.87 -3.98 -9.79
C MET A 118 -16.95 -2.93 -9.52
N TYR A 119 -18.21 -3.29 -9.60
CA TYR A 119 -19.31 -2.39 -9.26
C TYR A 119 -19.29 -1.97 -7.78
N HIS A 120 -19.21 -2.93 -6.85
CA HIS A 120 -19.29 -2.65 -5.42
C HIS A 120 -18.02 -1.95 -4.88
N TRP A 121 -16.85 -2.40 -5.31
CA TRP A 121 -15.59 -1.75 -4.96
C TRP A 121 -15.43 -0.38 -5.63
N GLY A 122 -15.88 -0.22 -6.89
CA GLY A 122 -15.87 1.06 -7.60
C GLY A 122 -16.75 2.10 -6.92
N LYS A 123 -17.98 1.71 -6.52
CA LYS A 123 -18.88 2.56 -5.73
C LYS A 123 -18.30 2.92 -4.34
N SER A 124 -17.42 2.12 -3.81
CA SER A 124 -16.69 2.36 -2.55
C SER A 124 -15.38 3.14 -2.75
N ASN A 125 -15.11 3.73 -3.93
CA ASN A 125 -13.86 4.42 -4.27
C ASN A 125 -12.62 3.51 -4.13
N LYS A 126 -12.59 2.40 -4.86
CA LYS A 126 -11.58 1.33 -4.76
C LYS A 126 -10.14 1.81 -4.55
N LEU A 127 -9.67 2.80 -5.34
CA LEU A 127 -8.28 3.28 -5.25
C LEU A 127 -7.98 3.96 -3.91
N GLN A 128 -8.82 4.91 -3.52
CA GLN A 128 -8.68 5.61 -2.25
C GLN A 128 -8.80 4.64 -1.07
N LEU A 129 -9.84 3.79 -1.11
CA LEU A 129 -10.08 2.78 -0.08
C LEU A 129 -8.90 1.82 0.07
N SER A 130 -8.31 1.36 -1.05
CA SER A 130 -7.14 0.48 -1.02
C SER A 130 -5.94 1.14 -0.36
N TYR A 131 -5.72 2.43 -0.62
CA TYR A 131 -4.67 3.20 0.06
C TYR A 131 -4.95 3.31 1.57
N GLU A 132 -6.18 3.63 1.96
CA GLU A 132 -6.58 3.72 3.38
C GLU A 132 -6.43 2.37 4.11
N ILE A 133 -6.78 1.27 3.46
CA ILE A 133 -6.58 -0.11 3.97
C ILE A 133 -5.10 -0.34 4.30
N LEU A 134 -4.22 -0.10 3.34
CA LEU A 134 -2.79 -0.35 3.50
C LEU A 134 -2.14 0.63 4.48
N GLN A 135 -2.58 1.88 4.50
CA GLN A 135 -2.12 2.89 5.45
C GLN A 135 -2.47 2.49 6.88
N MET A 136 -3.73 2.13 7.14
CA MET A 136 -4.18 1.70 8.45
C MET A 136 -3.37 0.49 8.93
N GLY A 137 -3.21 -0.52 8.08
CA GLY A 137 -2.45 -1.72 8.42
C GLY A 137 -0.97 -1.46 8.62
N GLY A 138 -0.32 -0.70 7.73
CA GLY A 138 1.08 -0.32 7.86
C GLY A 138 1.38 0.41 9.18
N ILE A 139 0.47 1.29 9.61
CA ILE A 139 0.61 2.05 10.86
C ILE A 139 0.30 1.18 12.09
N THR A 140 -0.87 0.56 12.14
CA THR A 140 -1.33 -0.14 13.36
C THR A 140 -0.93 -1.61 13.42
N GLY A 141 -0.73 -2.23 12.26
CA GLY A 141 -0.53 -3.68 12.13
C GLY A 141 -1.83 -4.43 11.85
N ASP A 142 -2.99 -3.78 11.96
CA ASP A 142 -4.30 -4.39 11.85
C ASP A 142 -5.26 -3.51 11.08
N VAL A 143 -6.12 -4.15 10.28
CA VAL A 143 -7.17 -3.47 9.52
C VAL A 143 -8.50 -4.16 9.76
N TRP A 144 -9.54 -3.37 9.88
CA TRP A 144 -10.92 -3.82 10.00
C TRP A 144 -11.74 -3.29 8.85
N LEU A 145 -12.26 -4.18 8.02
CA LEU A 145 -13.10 -3.85 6.89
C LEU A 145 -14.54 -4.21 7.20
N GLY A 146 -15.42 -3.23 7.20
CA GLY A 146 -16.86 -3.43 7.30
C GLY A 146 -17.51 -3.49 5.94
N VAL A 147 -18.52 -4.36 5.78
CA VAL A 147 -19.35 -4.44 4.59
C VAL A 147 -20.78 -4.11 4.98
N ASP A 148 -21.34 -3.06 4.40
CA ASP A 148 -22.68 -2.57 4.71
C ASP A 148 -23.52 -2.42 3.45
N TRP A 149 -24.82 -2.71 3.55
CA TRP A 149 -25.77 -2.56 2.44
C TRP A 149 -26.38 -1.18 2.40
N ILE A 150 -26.25 -0.49 1.28
CA ILE A 150 -26.86 0.81 1.03
C ILE A 150 -28.14 0.61 0.22
N GLU A 151 -29.29 0.79 0.88
CA GLU A 151 -30.61 0.51 0.31
C GLU A 151 -30.96 1.44 -0.85
N GLU A 152 -30.55 2.70 -0.76
CA GLU A 152 -30.89 3.74 -1.75
C GLU A 152 -30.22 3.49 -3.10
N GLU A 153 -28.97 3.08 -3.09
CA GLU A 153 -28.16 2.86 -4.30
C GLU A 153 -27.99 1.37 -4.64
N LYS A 154 -28.51 0.47 -3.82
CA LYS A 154 -28.45 -0.99 -3.98
C LYS A 154 -27.03 -1.53 -4.20
N TYR A 155 -26.12 -1.17 -3.34
CA TYR A 155 -24.76 -1.71 -3.37
C TYR A 155 -24.24 -2.00 -1.97
N CYS A 156 -23.26 -2.91 -1.89
CA CYS A 156 -22.47 -3.14 -0.69
C CYS A 156 -21.33 -2.12 -0.64
N ARG A 157 -21.32 -1.28 0.40
CA ARG A 157 -20.24 -0.36 0.68
C ARG A 157 -19.20 -1.07 1.53
N VAL A 158 -17.94 -1.02 1.09
CA VAL A 158 -16.79 -1.43 1.88
C VAL A 158 -16.20 -0.21 2.56
N SER A 159 -15.89 -0.30 3.87
CA SER A 159 -15.31 0.80 4.65
C SER A 159 -14.22 0.30 5.58
N VAL A 160 -13.24 1.17 5.86
CA VAL A 160 -12.17 0.90 6.84
C VAL A 160 -12.57 1.48 8.19
N PHE A 161 -12.49 0.67 9.23
CA PHE A 161 -12.61 1.16 10.61
C PHE A 161 -11.24 1.54 11.18
N ASP A 162 -11.22 2.59 11.99
CA ASP A 162 -10.02 2.94 12.75
C ASP A 162 -9.72 1.82 13.77
N SER A 163 -8.58 1.15 13.61
CA SER A 163 -8.19 0.02 14.46
C SER A 163 -8.06 0.38 15.94
N ARG A 164 -7.89 1.68 16.27
CA ARG A 164 -7.89 2.19 17.65
C ARG A 164 -9.27 2.13 18.31
N GLN A 165 -10.32 2.01 17.52
CA GLN A 165 -11.73 2.06 17.95
C GLN A 165 -12.42 0.70 17.85
N CYS A 166 -11.71 -0.33 17.35
CA CYS A 166 -12.25 -1.67 17.13
C CYS A 166 -11.86 -2.61 18.27
N PHE A 167 -12.85 -3.34 18.77
CA PHE A 167 -12.71 -4.31 19.86
C PHE A 167 -13.41 -5.61 19.50
N VAL A 168 -12.81 -6.73 19.86
CA VAL A 168 -13.37 -8.05 19.63
C VAL A 168 -13.42 -8.85 20.90
N THR A 169 -14.46 -9.69 21.03
CA THR A 169 -14.51 -10.77 22.02
C THR A 169 -14.50 -12.11 21.31
N PHE A 170 -13.94 -13.11 21.98
CA PHE A 170 -13.77 -14.45 21.43
C PHE A 170 -14.55 -15.47 22.23
N GLU A 171 -15.15 -16.43 21.52
CA GLU A 171 -15.88 -17.50 22.15
C GLU A 171 -14.89 -18.43 22.89
N ASN A 172 -15.08 -18.57 24.20
CA ASN A 172 -14.28 -19.45 25.08
C ASN A 172 -12.74 -19.24 24.96
N GLY A 173 -12.29 -18.05 24.53
CA GLY A 173 -10.87 -17.76 24.32
C GLY A 173 -10.27 -18.34 23.05
N ASP A 174 -11.07 -18.90 22.15
CA ASP A 174 -10.63 -19.34 20.82
C ASP A 174 -10.52 -18.15 19.86
N PHE A 175 -9.30 -17.73 19.55
CA PHE A 175 -9.04 -16.62 18.62
C PHE A 175 -9.57 -16.82 17.19
N ASN A 176 -9.96 -18.02 16.82
CA ASN A 176 -10.56 -18.28 15.51
C ASN A 176 -12.07 -18.04 15.49
N LYS A 177 -12.69 -17.91 16.66
CA LYS A 177 -14.13 -17.71 16.81
C LYS A 177 -14.43 -16.37 17.44
N VAL A 178 -14.75 -15.40 16.61
CA VAL A 178 -15.19 -14.06 17.07
C VAL A 178 -16.63 -14.16 17.54
N GLU A 179 -16.87 -13.88 18.82
CA GLU A 179 -18.19 -13.81 19.45
C GLU A 179 -18.86 -12.49 19.15
N SER A 180 -18.14 -11.37 19.33
CA SER A 180 -18.67 -10.05 19.01
C SER A 180 -17.58 -9.12 18.48
N PHE A 181 -18.00 -8.20 17.64
CA PHE A 181 -17.22 -7.06 17.18
C PHE A 181 -17.87 -5.76 17.63
N MET A 182 -17.10 -4.86 18.21
CA MET A 182 -17.58 -3.55 18.66
C MET A 182 -16.71 -2.45 18.06
N VAL A 183 -17.36 -1.44 17.47
CA VAL A 183 -16.72 -0.22 17.00
C VAL A 183 -17.24 0.98 17.78
N ARG A 184 -16.35 1.91 18.13
CA ARG A 184 -16.63 3.12 18.91
C ARG A 184 -16.26 4.34 18.10
N GLN A 185 -17.23 4.98 17.49
CA GLN A 185 -17.03 6.14 16.64
C GLN A 185 -17.14 7.44 17.45
N PRO A 186 -16.11 8.30 17.43
CA PRO A 186 -16.20 9.60 18.09
C PRO A 186 -17.19 10.50 17.34
N LEU A 187 -17.95 11.26 18.10
CA LEU A 187 -18.91 12.23 17.62
C LEU A 187 -18.43 13.65 17.90
N ASP A 188 -18.68 14.57 16.99
CA ASP A 188 -18.45 15.98 17.24
C ASP A 188 -19.51 16.50 18.23
N ARG A 189 -19.07 17.00 19.38
CA ARG A 189 -19.94 17.59 20.38
C ARG A 189 -20.74 18.80 19.88
N LYS A 190 -20.20 19.53 18.90
CA LYS A 190 -20.85 20.74 18.37
C LYS A 190 -22.02 20.43 17.43
N SER A 191 -21.97 19.28 16.76
CA SER A 191 -23.02 18.83 15.85
C SER A 191 -24.13 18.03 16.53
N ASN A 192 -24.06 17.86 17.86
CA ASN A 192 -24.85 16.92 18.64
C ASN A 192 -25.51 17.63 19.85
N GLU A 193 -26.79 17.95 19.72
CA GLU A 193 -27.57 18.66 20.74
C GLU A 193 -27.61 17.97 22.11
N ASN A 194 -27.45 16.63 22.12
CA ASN A 194 -27.50 15.83 23.35
C ASN A 194 -26.14 15.75 24.06
N GLY A 195 -25.06 16.30 23.50
CA GLY A 195 -23.72 16.29 24.06
C GLY A 195 -23.07 14.90 24.13
N TYR A 196 -23.49 13.99 23.25
CA TYR A 196 -22.86 12.66 23.10
C TYR A 196 -21.46 12.79 22.54
N THR A 197 -20.52 11.94 22.98
CA THR A 197 -19.13 11.93 22.53
C THR A 197 -18.80 10.74 21.67
N LEU A 198 -19.55 9.64 21.80
CA LEU A 198 -19.31 8.39 21.10
C LEU A 198 -20.62 7.78 20.63
N PHE A 199 -20.60 7.26 19.42
CA PHE A 199 -21.57 6.29 18.93
C PHE A 199 -20.91 4.91 18.96
N VAL A 200 -21.56 3.96 19.58
CA VAL A 200 -21.07 2.58 19.72
C VAL A 200 -21.99 1.63 19.00
N GLN A 201 -21.38 0.74 18.25
CA GLN A 201 -22.09 -0.32 17.55
C GLN A 201 -21.41 -1.66 17.85
N LYS A 202 -22.19 -2.62 18.32
CA LYS A 202 -21.74 -3.98 18.64
C LYS A 202 -22.50 -4.98 17.78
N TRP A 203 -21.75 -5.83 17.09
CA TRP A 203 -22.26 -6.90 16.25
C TRP A 203 -21.99 -8.26 16.87
N THR A 204 -22.99 -9.11 16.86
CA THR A 204 -22.91 -10.56 17.06
C THR A 204 -23.49 -11.25 15.83
N ASN A 205 -23.43 -12.56 15.74
CA ASN A 205 -24.05 -13.28 14.63
C ASN A 205 -25.57 -13.04 14.56
N ASP A 206 -26.21 -12.90 15.71
CA ASP A 206 -27.68 -12.82 15.83
C ASP A 206 -28.20 -11.40 15.95
N LYS A 207 -27.41 -10.49 16.55
CA LYS A 207 -27.88 -9.17 16.97
C LYS A 207 -26.92 -8.05 16.63
N VAL A 208 -27.50 -6.85 16.46
CA VAL A 208 -26.78 -5.57 16.37
C VAL A 208 -27.29 -4.65 17.47
N GLU A 209 -26.42 -4.25 18.37
CA GLU A 209 -26.71 -3.28 19.42
C GLU A 209 -26.07 -1.95 19.07
N THR A 210 -26.80 -0.85 19.22
CA THR A 210 -26.27 0.52 19.04
C THR A 210 -26.64 1.39 20.22
N TRP A 211 -25.75 2.26 20.65
CA TRP A 211 -26.01 3.23 21.72
C TRP A 211 -25.05 4.42 21.64
N TYR A 212 -25.41 5.48 22.36
CA TYR A 212 -24.55 6.65 22.53
C TYR A 212 -23.94 6.68 23.91
N GLN A 213 -22.77 7.30 24.05
CA GLN A 213 -22.06 7.54 25.31
C GLN A 213 -21.66 9.01 25.44
N LYS A 214 -21.62 9.53 26.66
CA LYS A 214 -21.06 10.87 26.99
C LYS A 214 -19.63 10.78 27.48
N ASP A 215 -19.25 9.63 28.06
CA ASP A 215 -17.92 9.35 28.56
C ASP A 215 -17.16 8.36 27.67
N ALA A 216 -15.85 8.51 27.62
CA ALA A 216 -15.02 7.69 26.78
C ALA A 216 -14.66 6.30 27.37
N ALA A 217 -15.08 6.00 28.59
CA ALA A 217 -14.78 4.73 29.27
C ALA A 217 -15.41 3.51 28.56
N ILE A 218 -14.63 2.43 28.34
CA ILE A 218 -15.09 1.25 27.60
C ILE A 218 -15.78 0.22 28.48
N ASN A 219 -15.24 -0.07 29.66
CA ASN A 219 -15.48 -1.31 30.41
C ASN A 219 -15.94 -1.10 31.84
N SER A 220 -16.54 0.02 32.19
CA SER A 220 -17.25 0.02 33.46
C SER A 220 -18.61 -0.63 33.23
N ASP A 221 -19.00 -1.57 34.07
CA ASP A 221 -20.38 -2.06 34.19
C ASP A 221 -21.37 -0.90 34.43
N ASN A 222 -20.84 0.30 34.68
CA ASN A 222 -21.50 1.55 34.96
C ASN A 222 -21.58 2.53 33.78
N VAL A 223 -21.21 2.12 32.51
CA VAL A 223 -21.36 3.01 31.35
C VAL A 223 -22.83 3.25 31.07
N THR A 224 -23.25 4.50 31.19
CA THR A 224 -24.61 4.89 30.86
C THR A 224 -24.79 4.85 29.33
N LYS A 225 -25.60 3.92 28.86
CA LYS A 225 -26.00 3.79 27.45
C LYS A 225 -27.22 4.67 27.21
N TYR A 226 -27.09 5.60 26.28
CA TYR A 226 -28.19 6.47 25.85
C TYR A 226 -28.74 5.99 24.51
N ASP A 227 -30.04 6.10 24.30
CA ASP A 227 -30.73 5.74 23.04
C ASP A 227 -30.35 4.35 22.54
N GLN A 228 -30.28 3.39 23.47
CA GLN A 228 -29.93 2.01 23.13
C GLN A 228 -30.99 1.40 22.23
N LYS A 229 -30.55 0.82 21.11
CA LYS A 229 -31.39 0.08 20.17
C LYS A 229 -30.78 -1.28 19.91
N GLU A 230 -31.63 -2.27 19.78
CA GLU A 230 -31.27 -3.64 19.44
C GLU A 230 -32.03 -4.06 18.18
N TYR A 231 -31.33 -4.66 17.23
CA TYR A 231 -31.88 -5.16 16.00
C TYR A 231 -31.41 -6.60 15.77
N GLU A 232 -32.21 -7.39 15.11
CA GLU A 232 -31.78 -8.68 14.58
C GLU A 232 -30.73 -8.47 13.48
N ASN A 233 -29.65 -9.27 13.48
CA ASN A 233 -28.65 -9.22 12.43
C ASN A 233 -29.20 -9.93 11.19
N PRO A 234 -29.47 -9.19 10.09
CA PRO A 234 -30.12 -9.78 8.91
C PRO A 234 -29.20 -10.72 8.12
N TYR A 235 -27.91 -10.76 8.45
CA TYR A 235 -26.91 -11.50 7.68
C TYR A 235 -26.59 -12.88 8.29
N GLY A 236 -26.85 -13.08 9.60
CA GLY A 236 -26.46 -14.28 10.33
C GLY A 236 -24.95 -14.44 10.55
N PHE A 237 -24.17 -13.38 10.27
CA PHE A 237 -22.73 -13.31 10.53
C PHE A 237 -22.30 -11.86 10.79
N ILE A 238 -21.14 -11.66 11.40
CA ILE A 238 -20.56 -10.34 11.64
C ILE A 238 -19.98 -9.81 10.32
N PRO A 239 -20.52 -8.71 9.72
CA PRO A 239 -20.08 -8.22 8.41
C PRO A 239 -18.78 -7.39 8.50
N VAL A 240 -17.78 -7.92 9.21
CA VAL A 240 -16.49 -7.27 9.43
C VAL A 240 -15.37 -8.29 9.26
N VAL A 241 -14.35 -7.92 8.49
CA VAL A 241 -13.15 -8.72 8.25
C VAL A 241 -11.97 -8.08 8.95
N HIS A 242 -11.25 -8.86 9.74
CA HIS A 242 -9.95 -8.50 10.29
C HIS A 242 -8.83 -8.94 9.34
N ILE A 243 -7.91 -8.03 9.02
CA ILE A 243 -6.72 -8.28 8.21
C ILE A 243 -5.49 -7.92 9.02
N LYS A 244 -4.56 -8.85 9.13
CA LYS A 244 -3.23 -8.61 9.71
C LYS A 244 -2.30 -8.01 8.66
N ASN A 245 -1.66 -6.89 8.94
CA ASN A 245 -0.69 -6.30 8.02
C ASN A 245 0.50 -7.24 7.76
N LYS A 246 1.09 -7.76 8.84
CA LYS A 246 2.07 -8.85 8.79
C LYS A 246 1.65 -9.95 9.76
N PRO A 247 1.82 -11.24 9.40
CA PRO A 247 1.48 -12.35 10.28
C PRO A 247 2.22 -12.27 11.62
N ASN A 248 1.54 -12.65 12.68
CA ASN A 248 2.11 -12.75 14.01
C ASN A 248 1.72 -14.08 14.63
N SER A 249 2.71 -14.93 14.89
CA SER A 249 2.50 -16.25 15.49
C SER A 249 2.18 -16.20 16.99
N SER A 250 2.48 -15.08 17.66
CA SER A 250 2.34 -14.95 19.10
C SER A 250 0.98 -14.38 19.56
N GLY A 251 0.05 -14.11 18.64
CA GLY A 251 -1.23 -13.53 19.01
C GLY A 251 -2.21 -13.31 17.88
N TYR A 252 -3.39 -12.83 18.24
CA TYR A 252 -4.46 -12.54 17.30
C TYR A 252 -4.15 -11.37 16.37
N TYR A 253 -3.48 -10.33 16.88
CA TYR A 253 -3.21 -9.11 16.15
C TYR A 253 -1.93 -9.18 15.31
N GLY A 254 -1.90 -8.42 14.22
CA GLY A 254 -0.76 -8.35 13.30
C GLY A 254 0.37 -7.45 13.81
N LYS A 255 1.39 -7.26 12.97
CA LYS A 255 2.54 -6.39 13.25
C LYS A 255 2.53 -5.16 12.36
N SER A 256 2.78 -3.98 12.97
CA SER A 256 2.99 -2.71 12.27
C SER A 256 4.33 -2.68 11.54
N ASP A 257 4.39 -2.00 10.40
CA ASP A 257 5.65 -1.71 9.70
C ASP A 257 6.53 -0.73 10.50
N ALA A 258 5.92 0.10 11.35
CA ALA A 258 6.62 1.05 12.19
C ALA A 258 7.41 0.40 13.34
N ASN A 259 7.03 -0.81 13.78
CA ASN A 259 7.49 -1.38 15.05
C ASN A 259 9.01 -1.36 15.23
N ASP A 260 9.76 -1.78 14.22
CA ASP A 260 11.20 -2.00 14.32
C ASP A 260 12.01 -0.72 14.05
N ILE A 261 11.42 0.26 13.38
CA ILE A 261 12.09 1.52 12.98
C ILE A 261 11.86 2.69 13.93
N LEU A 262 10.84 2.65 14.80
CA LEU A 262 10.48 3.76 15.68
C LEU A 262 11.62 4.26 16.55
N LYS A 263 12.30 3.33 17.23
CA LYS A 263 13.38 3.67 18.17
C LYS A 263 14.56 4.30 17.45
N ILE A 264 14.93 3.74 16.29
CA ILE A 264 16.05 4.25 15.50
C ILE A 264 15.69 5.63 14.91
N ASN A 265 14.48 5.80 14.38
CA ASN A 265 14.03 7.10 13.88
C ASN A 265 14.06 8.18 14.98
N LYS A 266 13.68 7.81 16.21
CA LYS A 266 13.78 8.72 17.36
C LYS A 266 15.23 9.12 17.64
N VAL A 267 16.12 8.16 17.77
CA VAL A 267 17.56 8.40 18.04
C VAL A 267 18.20 9.21 16.92
N TYR A 268 17.87 8.90 15.66
CA TYR A 268 18.34 9.67 14.50
C TYR A 268 17.95 11.14 14.60
N ASN A 269 16.69 11.43 14.91
CA ASN A 269 16.20 12.78 15.06
C ASN A 269 16.87 13.53 16.23
N GLU A 270 17.06 12.85 17.38
CA GLU A 270 17.78 13.43 18.54
C GLU A 270 19.21 13.79 18.17
N LEU A 271 19.91 12.90 17.46
CA LEU A 271 21.28 13.15 16.97
C LEU A 271 21.34 14.33 15.99
N MET A 272 20.38 14.42 15.06
CA MET A 272 20.30 15.53 14.11
C MET A 272 20.04 16.89 14.80
N GLN A 273 19.27 16.90 15.90
CA GLN A 273 19.08 18.10 16.72
C GLN A 273 20.38 18.53 17.42
N GLN A 274 21.12 17.57 17.98
CA GLN A 274 22.41 17.82 18.60
C GLN A 274 23.41 18.36 17.58
N LEU A 275 23.46 17.74 16.40
CA LEU A 275 24.32 18.20 15.31
C LEU A 275 23.97 19.62 14.86
N LYS A 276 22.67 19.93 14.72
CA LYS A 276 22.20 21.30 14.44
C LYS A 276 22.68 22.29 15.51
N ALA A 277 22.54 21.97 16.79
CA ALA A 277 22.96 22.85 17.88
C ALA A 277 24.49 23.13 17.83
N VAL A 278 25.31 22.13 17.50
CA VAL A 278 26.76 22.33 17.33
C VAL A 278 27.05 23.21 16.11
N ILE A 279 26.36 23.01 15.00
CA ILE A 279 26.50 23.86 13.80
C ILE A 279 26.11 25.30 14.10
N ASP A 280 24.96 25.51 14.77
CA ASP A 280 24.49 26.86 15.16
C ASP A 280 25.51 27.57 16.06
N TYR A 281 26.14 26.82 17.00
CA TYR A 281 27.22 27.35 17.83
C TYR A 281 28.47 27.76 17.02
N HIS A 282 28.87 26.94 16.04
CA HIS A 282 30.01 27.25 15.16
C HIS A 282 29.75 28.46 14.27
N VAL A 283 28.51 28.64 13.78
CA VAL A 283 28.11 29.80 12.95
C VAL A 283 28.06 31.07 13.78
N THR A 284 27.68 31.00 15.06
CA THR A 284 27.59 32.15 15.97
C THR A 284 28.39 31.96 17.24
N PRO A 285 29.73 31.81 17.16
CA PRO A 285 30.56 31.53 18.33
C PRO A 285 30.50 32.65 19.35
N THR A 286 30.62 32.30 20.62
CA THR A 286 30.75 33.28 21.70
C THR A 286 32.08 34.01 21.58
N THR A 287 32.05 35.33 21.38
CA THR A 287 33.23 36.13 21.35
C THR A 287 33.59 36.57 22.78
N VAL A 288 34.81 36.27 23.21
CA VAL A 288 35.35 36.61 24.49
C VAL A 288 36.34 37.78 24.30
N ILE A 289 36.20 38.77 25.14
CA ILE A 289 37.11 39.95 25.18
C ILE A 289 37.73 39.96 26.56
N THR A 290 39.06 39.86 26.62
CA THR A 290 39.83 40.02 27.87
C THR A 290 40.62 41.31 27.83
N GLY A 291 40.92 41.90 28.98
CA GLY A 291 41.70 43.13 29.07
C GLY A 291 40.96 44.45 28.74
N ALA A 292 39.65 44.41 28.49
CA ALA A 292 38.82 45.58 28.26
C ALA A 292 37.50 45.52 29.01
N SER A 293 37.04 46.67 29.53
CA SER A 293 35.70 46.81 30.12
C SER A 293 34.71 47.20 29.03
N ALA A 294 34.02 46.23 28.48
CA ALA A 294 33.11 46.44 27.34
C ALA A 294 31.65 46.53 27.78
N LYS A 295 31.20 47.68 28.27
CA LYS A 295 29.80 47.93 28.64
C LYS A 295 28.82 48.08 27.45
N SER A 296 29.30 48.19 26.20
CA SER A 296 28.43 48.58 25.06
C SER A 296 28.80 47.94 23.70
N LEU A 297 29.61 46.90 23.65
CA LEU A 297 29.94 46.24 22.39
C LEU A 297 28.79 45.36 21.94
N LYS A 298 28.19 45.68 20.80
CA LYS A 298 27.16 44.83 20.17
C LYS A 298 27.81 43.97 19.09
N LYS A 299 27.57 42.68 19.11
CA LYS A 299 27.97 41.76 18.06
C LYS A 299 26.92 41.77 16.94
N GLY A 300 27.34 42.00 15.70
CA GLY A 300 26.48 41.97 14.53
C GLY A 300 27.30 41.74 13.26
N LEU A 301 26.64 41.34 12.18
CA LEU A 301 27.25 41.15 10.86
C LEU A 301 27.82 42.49 10.36
N GLY A 302 29.13 42.50 10.05
CA GLY A 302 29.81 43.72 9.52
C GLY A 302 30.11 44.79 10.57
N GLN A 303 29.94 44.54 11.86
CA GLN A 303 30.32 45.48 12.92
C GLN A 303 31.81 45.40 13.23
N ILE A 304 32.46 46.60 13.18
CA ILE A 304 33.88 46.75 13.52
C ILE A 304 33.95 47.35 14.92
N TRP A 305 34.72 46.71 15.79
CA TRP A 305 35.03 47.25 17.11
C TRP A 305 36.34 48.02 17.05
N SER A 306 36.29 49.34 17.22
CA SER A 306 37.46 50.21 17.25
C SER A 306 37.63 50.82 18.64
N GLY A 307 38.88 51.22 18.99
CA GLY A 307 39.17 51.88 20.26
C GLY A 307 39.35 50.92 21.45
N LEU A 308 39.64 49.65 21.21
CA LEU A 308 40.00 48.73 22.27
C LEU A 308 41.43 49.04 22.82
N PRO A 309 41.70 48.90 24.14
CA PRO A 309 43.04 49.01 24.72
C PRO A 309 44.03 48.07 24.05
N ALA A 310 45.32 48.46 24.00
CA ALA A 310 46.38 47.64 23.39
C ALA A 310 46.55 46.25 24.03
N GLU A 311 46.10 46.07 25.28
CA GLU A 311 46.15 44.82 26.04
C GLU A 311 44.89 43.96 25.84
N ALA A 312 43.88 44.47 25.10
CA ALA A 312 42.66 43.72 24.87
C ALA A 312 42.90 42.59 23.87
N ASN A 313 42.54 41.39 24.27
CA ASN A 313 42.54 40.23 23.40
C ASN A 313 41.09 39.82 23.08
N VAL A 314 40.76 39.67 21.79
CA VAL A 314 39.46 39.31 21.28
C VAL A 314 39.59 37.97 20.57
N PHE A 315 38.91 36.97 21.05
CA PHE A 315 38.88 35.64 20.40
C PHE A 315 37.49 35.02 20.46
N ASN A 316 37.20 34.18 19.49
CA ASN A 316 35.97 33.39 19.51
C ASN A 316 36.25 32.12 20.32
N LEU A 317 35.34 31.80 21.22
CA LEU A 317 35.35 30.53 21.94
C LEU A 317 34.94 29.42 20.93
N GLY A 318 35.89 28.82 20.25
CA GLY A 318 35.68 27.71 19.35
C GLY A 318 35.58 26.40 20.12
N LEU A 319 34.66 25.53 19.75
CA LEU A 319 34.71 24.14 20.12
C LEU A 319 35.51 23.40 19.03
N ASP A 320 36.68 22.90 19.40
CA ASP A 320 37.51 22.10 18.49
C ASP A 320 36.97 20.65 18.52
N VAL A 321 35.76 20.46 17.96
CA VAL A 321 35.09 19.15 17.95
C VAL A 321 35.16 18.55 16.57
N ASP A 322 35.74 17.37 16.46
CA ASP A 322 35.64 16.56 15.25
C ASP A 322 34.23 15.98 15.11
N LEU A 323 33.44 16.54 14.16
CA LEU A 323 32.09 16.10 13.87
C LEU A 323 32.03 14.86 12.96
N SER A 324 33.17 14.38 12.46
CA SER A 324 33.20 13.27 11.49
C SER A 324 32.63 11.99 12.07
N ALA A 325 32.92 11.65 13.33
CA ALA A 325 32.36 10.51 14.03
C ALA A 325 30.83 10.60 14.17
N THR A 326 30.31 11.80 14.52
CA THR A 326 28.87 12.04 14.67
C THR A 326 28.14 11.94 13.32
N VAL A 327 28.72 12.48 12.26
CA VAL A 327 28.18 12.40 10.89
C VAL A 327 28.17 10.95 10.40
N ASN A 328 29.22 10.17 10.67
CA ASN A 328 29.27 8.75 10.31
C ASN A 328 28.22 7.95 11.08
N TYR A 329 28.08 8.18 12.38
CA TYR A 329 27.04 7.54 13.18
C TYR A 329 25.62 7.88 12.66
N ALA A 330 25.37 9.12 12.25
CA ALA A 330 24.09 9.49 11.62
C ALA A 330 23.84 8.73 10.30
N LYS A 331 24.89 8.50 9.50
CA LYS A 331 24.80 7.68 8.28
C LYS A 331 24.50 6.22 8.61
N ASP A 332 25.16 5.65 9.63
CA ASP A 332 24.93 4.26 10.06
C ASP A 332 23.50 4.06 10.57
N LEU A 333 22.97 5.00 11.37
CA LEU A 333 21.56 4.98 11.79
C LEU A 333 20.60 5.06 10.62
N LYS A 334 20.92 5.89 9.61
CA LYS A 334 20.10 5.99 8.40
C LYS A 334 20.15 4.69 7.60
N THR A 335 21.30 4.08 7.44
CA THR A 335 21.46 2.78 6.77
C THR A 335 20.65 1.70 7.51
N ALA A 336 20.74 1.64 8.84
CA ALA A 336 19.96 0.72 9.65
C ALA A 336 18.44 0.93 9.50
N LEU A 337 17.96 2.18 9.33
CA LEU A 337 16.56 2.46 9.03
C LEU A 337 16.12 1.85 7.70
N HIS A 338 16.94 1.95 6.66
CA HIS A 338 16.66 1.36 5.36
C HIS A 338 16.68 -0.18 5.41
N GLU A 339 17.66 -0.77 6.08
CA GLU A 339 17.79 -2.22 6.24
C GLU A 339 16.62 -2.83 7.01
N LEU A 340 16.21 -2.21 8.13
CA LEU A 340 15.09 -2.72 8.95
C LEU A 340 13.71 -2.45 8.38
N SER A 341 13.58 -1.47 7.49
CA SER A 341 12.32 -1.17 6.80
C SER A 341 12.13 -1.96 5.51
N ASP A 342 13.15 -2.70 5.05
CA ASP A 342 13.19 -3.34 3.72
C ASP A 342 12.99 -2.37 2.54
N VAL A 343 13.15 -1.05 2.78
CA VAL A 343 12.97 -0.01 1.76
C VAL A 343 14.35 0.55 1.34
N PRO A 344 14.85 0.21 0.15
CA PRO A 344 16.16 0.67 -0.29
C PRO A 344 16.17 2.19 -0.56
N GLU A 345 17.34 2.84 -0.41
CA GLU A 345 17.48 4.29 -0.66
C GLU A 345 17.02 4.71 -2.05
N ASN A 346 17.24 3.86 -3.06
CA ASN A 346 16.82 4.10 -4.45
C ASN A 346 15.30 4.18 -4.58
N ALA A 347 14.55 3.44 -3.77
CA ALA A 347 13.08 3.51 -3.76
C ALA A 347 12.56 4.87 -3.29
N LEU A 348 13.33 5.61 -2.50
CA LEU A 348 13.01 6.98 -2.07
C LEU A 348 13.56 8.06 -3.02
N GLY A 349 14.02 7.69 -4.23
CA GLY A 349 14.46 8.63 -5.25
C GLY A 349 15.93 9.02 -5.20
N LYS A 350 16.74 8.39 -4.34
CA LYS A 350 18.18 8.60 -4.33
C LYS A 350 18.84 7.75 -5.41
N ILE A 351 18.93 8.29 -6.62
CA ILE A 351 19.66 7.65 -7.71
C ILE A 351 21.17 7.77 -7.39
N GLN A 352 21.81 6.67 -7.06
CA GLN A 352 23.25 6.60 -7.20
C GLN A 352 23.53 6.63 -8.71
N ALA A 353 24.45 7.50 -9.14
CA ALA A 353 24.89 7.59 -10.53
C ALA A 353 25.69 6.31 -10.90
N ILE A 354 24.99 5.21 -11.04
CA ILE A 354 25.53 3.98 -11.58
C ILE A 354 25.22 4.05 -13.07
N SER A 355 26.17 4.57 -13.83
CA SER A 355 26.11 4.48 -15.31
C SER A 355 26.02 2.98 -15.66
N ASN A 356 24.96 2.57 -16.36
CA ASN A 356 24.67 1.20 -16.77
C ASN A 356 24.13 0.24 -15.68
N THR A 357 23.27 0.71 -14.76
CA THR A 357 22.53 -0.23 -13.90
C THR A 357 21.54 -1.00 -14.77
N SER A 358 21.82 -2.29 -15.01
CA SER A 358 20.90 -3.15 -15.74
C SER A 358 19.59 -3.31 -14.95
N ALA A 359 18.47 -3.57 -15.67
CA ALA A 359 17.18 -3.88 -15.05
C ALA A 359 17.29 -4.99 -13.99
N ALA A 360 18.19 -5.97 -14.21
CA ALA A 360 18.48 -7.03 -13.24
C ALA A 360 19.09 -6.50 -11.93
N ALA A 361 20.01 -5.53 -11.98
CA ALA A 361 20.59 -4.94 -10.78
C ALA A 361 19.56 -4.13 -9.98
N LEU A 362 18.64 -3.44 -10.66
CA LEU A 362 17.51 -2.77 -10.01
C LEU A 362 16.60 -3.80 -9.33
N GLN A 363 16.27 -4.91 -9.98
CA GLN A 363 15.45 -5.97 -9.38
C GLN A 363 16.08 -6.55 -8.11
N ILE A 364 17.39 -6.77 -8.10
CA ILE A 364 18.12 -7.24 -6.91
C ILE A 364 18.00 -6.21 -5.78
N THR A 365 18.15 -4.93 -6.09
CA THR A 365 18.05 -3.85 -5.08
C THR A 365 16.65 -3.74 -4.48
N TYR A 366 15.60 -3.96 -5.28
CA TYR A 366 14.21 -3.92 -4.83
C TYR A 366 13.71 -5.24 -4.22
N HIS A 367 14.53 -6.29 -4.21
CA HIS A 367 14.13 -7.62 -3.74
C HIS A 367 13.59 -7.63 -2.29
N PRO A 368 14.19 -6.94 -1.29
CA PRO A 368 13.63 -6.90 0.07
C PRO A 368 12.25 -6.25 0.11
N LEU A 369 12.07 -5.12 -0.60
CA LEU A 369 10.79 -4.42 -0.71
C LEU A 369 9.72 -5.31 -1.38
N MET A 370 10.11 -6.06 -2.40
CA MET A 370 9.23 -7.01 -3.08
C MET A 370 8.81 -8.16 -2.17
N GLN A 371 9.72 -8.72 -1.37
CA GLN A 371 9.38 -9.76 -0.40
C GLN A 371 8.38 -9.25 0.64
N GLN A 372 8.58 -8.06 1.16
CA GLN A 372 7.65 -7.43 2.09
C GLN A 372 6.27 -7.20 1.44
N ALA A 373 6.24 -6.71 0.21
CA ALA A 373 5.01 -6.51 -0.54
C ALA A 373 4.29 -7.84 -0.82
N ASN A 374 5.01 -8.92 -1.12
CA ASN A 374 4.43 -10.25 -1.31
C ASN A 374 3.76 -10.78 -0.03
N ILE A 375 4.40 -10.63 1.14
CA ILE A 375 3.78 -11.01 2.42
C ILE A 375 2.49 -10.23 2.64
N LYS A 376 2.50 -8.93 2.37
CA LYS A 376 1.28 -8.11 2.46
C LYS A 376 0.24 -8.54 1.43
N ALA A 377 0.61 -8.78 0.18
CA ALA A 377 -0.31 -9.24 -0.86
C ALA A 377 -1.02 -10.53 -0.45
N MET A 378 -0.35 -11.45 0.23
CA MET A 378 -0.95 -12.67 0.77
C MET A 378 -2.01 -12.35 1.85
N THR A 379 -1.64 -11.59 2.88
CA THR A 379 -2.53 -11.31 4.01
C THR A 379 -3.72 -10.43 3.63
N TYR A 380 -3.49 -9.38 2.85
CA TYR A 380 -4.56 -8.52 2.35
C TYR A 380 -5.41 -9.25 1.30
N GLY A 381 -4.77 -10.09 0.48
CA GLY A 381 -5.47 -10.93 -0.50
C GLY A 381 -6.51 -11.83 0.14
N GLU A 382 -6.12 -12.57 1.19
CA GLU A 382 -7.06 -13.40 1.95
C GLU A 382 -8.19 -12.59 2.61
N GLY A 383 -7.86 -11.41 3.11
CA GLY A 383 -8.86 -10.50 3.69
C GLY A 383 -9.87 -10.01 2.65
N ILE A 384 -9.40 -9.60 1.48
CA ILE A 384 -10.26 -9.14 0.38
C ILE A 384 -11.14 -10.28 -0.15
N VAL A 385 -10.62 -11.51 -0.23
CA VAL A 385 -11.43 -12.70 -0.57
C VAL A 385 -12.61 -12.86 0.39
N LYS A 386 -12.38 -12.70 1.71
CA LYS A 386 -13.46 -12.76 2.71
C LYS A 386 -14.47 -11.62 2.52
N VAL A 387 -14.01 -10.40 2.23
CA VAL A 387 -14.88 -9.25 1.91
C VAL A 387 -15.72 -9.54 0.67
N ASN A 388 -15.13 -10.08 -0.40
CA ASN A 388 -15.84 -10.44 -1.63
C ASN A 388 -16.92 -11.51 -1.37
N SER A 389 -16.60 -12.54 -0.59
CA SER A 389 -17.58 -13.55 -0.16
C SER A 389 -18.72 -12.92 0.66
N MET A 390 -18.42 -11.96 1.56
CA MET A 390 -19.46 -11.24 2.31
C MET A 390 -20.34 -10.40 1.41
N ILE A 391 -19.77 -9.69 0.42
CA ILE A 391 -20.54 -8.93 -0.56
C ILE A 391 -21.57 -9.82 -1.26
N LEU A 392 -21.14 -10.99 -1.76
CA LEU A 392 -22.05 -11.93 -2.44
C LEU A 392 -23.16 -12.45 -1.52
N ARG A 393 -22.81 -12.80 -0.27
CA ARG A 393 -23.79 -13.26 0.74
C ARG A 393 -24.80 -12.18 1.09
N ILE A 394 -24.36 -10.94 1.27
CA ILE A 394 -25.22 -9.79 1.55
C ILE A 394 -26.15 -9.52 0.36
N LEU A 395 -25.63 -9.57 -0.87
CA LEU A 395 -26.43 -9.42 -2.08
C LEU A 395 -27.51 -10.49 -2.18
N LYS A 396 -27.19 -11.77 -1.86
CA LYS A 396 -28.17 -12.86 -1.88
C LYS A 396 -29.33 -12.59 -0.92
N VAL A 397 -29.08 -11.93 0.21
CA VAL A 397 -30.10 -11.60 1.23
C VAL A 397 -30.85 -10.31 0.89
N LYS A 398 -30.15 -9.25 0.45
CA LYS A 398 -30.71 -7.90 0.30
C LYS A 398 -31.24 -7.58 -1.09
N ASP A 399 -30.64 -8.13 -2.13
CA ASP A 399 -31.05 -7.97 -3.51
C ASP A 399 -31.11 -9.32 -4.25
N PRO A 400 -32.02 -10.24 -3.85
CA PRO A 400 -32.15 -11.56 -4.48
C PRO A 400 -32.58 -11.47 -5.95
N GLU A 401 -33.08 -10.31 -6.40
CA GLU A 401 -33.49 -10.06 -7.79
C GLU A 401 -32.34 -9.51 -8.66
N ASN A 402 -31.13 -9.37 -8.12
CA ASN A 402 -29.96 -8.91 -8.87
C ASN A 402 -29.71 -9.78 -10.10
N LYS A 403 -29.78 -9.19 -11.29
CA LYS A 403 -29.70 -9.92 -12.56
C LYS A 403 -28.35 -10.63 -12.74
N ARG A 404 -27.24 -9.95 -12.37
CA ARG A 404 -25.89 -10.51 -12.51
C ARG A 404 -25.66 -11.66 -11.53
N LEU A 405 -26.06 -11.48 -10.27
CA LEU A 405 -25.97 -12.56 -9.27
C LEU A 405 -26.83 -13.76 -9.65
N LYS A 406 -28.06 -13.54 -10.13
CA LYS A 406 -28.92 -14.64 -10.63
C LYS A 406 -28.29 -15.38 -11.82
N GLN A 407 -27.68 -14.65 -12.74
CA GLN A 407 -27.00 -15.25 -13.88
C GLN A 407 -25.79 -16.06 -13.43
N LEU A 408 -24.98 -15.53 -12.50
CA LEU A 408 -23.84 -16.22 -11.89
C LEU A 408 -24.25 -17.52 -11.21
N LEU A 409 -25.25 -17.47 -10.33
CA LEU A 409 -25.76 -18.65 -9.60
C LEU A 409 -26.53 -19.63 -10.49
N LYS A 410 -27.00 -19.20 -11.67
CA LYS A 410 -27.59 -20.12 -12.67
C LYS A 410 -26.51 -20.90 -13.41
N GLN A 411 -25.36 -20.30 -13.67
CA GLN A 411 -24.23 -20.98 -14.31
C GLN A 411 -23.52 -21.91 -13.32
N GLU A 412 -23.31 -21.45 -12.09
CA GLU A 412 -22.68 -22.21 -11.00
C GLU A 412 -23.48 -22.03 -9.70
N PRO A 413 -24.40 -22.95 -9.39
CA PRO A 413 -25.26 -22.86 -8.19
C PRO A 413 -24.46 -22.80 -6.88
N ASP A 414 -23.35 -23.51 -6.80
CA ASP A 414 -22.49 -23.61 -5.63
C ASP A 414 -21.32 -22.61 -5.65
N PHE A 415 -21.41 -21.57 -6.50
CA PHE A 415 -20.35 -20.57 -6.67
C PHE A 415 -19.85 -19.97 -5.35
N LEU A 416 -20.76 -19.65 -4.43
CA LEU A 416 -20.45 -19.03 -3.14
C LEU A 416 -19.64 -19.93 -2.19
N GLU A 417 -19.72 -21.25 -2.38
CA GLU A 417 -19.10 -22.24 -1.52
C GLU A 417 -17.82 -22.81 -2.13
N GLU A 418 -17.76 -22.90 -3.45
CA GLU A 418 -16.67 -23.55 -4.18
C GLU A 418 -15.67 -22.58 -4.80
N ASN A 419 -16.02 -21.31 -4.93
CA ASN A 419 -15.18 -20.32 -5.60
C ASN A 419 -14.75 -19.18 -4.68
N MET A 420 -13.53 -18.70 -4.92
CA MET A 420 -13.02 -17.50 -4.29
C MET A 420 -12.66 -16.43 -5.33
N ILE A 421 -13.01 -15.18 -5.06
CA ILE A 421 -12.65 -14.05 -5.91
C ILE A 421 -11.44 -13.37 -5.28
N LYS A 422 -10.26 -13.65 -5.85
CA LYS A 422 -8.97 -13.17 -5.37
C LYS A 422 -8.60 -11.83 -5.98
N PRO A 423 -8.02 -10.90 -5.19
CA PRO A 423 -7.35 -9.74 -5.76
C PRO A 423 -5.99 -10.15 -6.36
N VAL A 424 -5.66 -9.55 -7.49
CA VAL A 424 -4.36 -9.64 -8.13
C VAL A 424 -3.70 -8.27 -8.05
N PHE A 425 -2.61 -8.17 -7.30
CA PHE A 425 -1.87 -6.92 -7.12
C PHE A 425 -0.84 -6.74 -8.22
N ALA A 426 -0.78 -5.55 -8.80
CA ALA A 426 0.22 -5.15 -9.77
C ALA A 426 1.27 -4.28 -9.08
N PHE A 427 2.40 -4.85 -8.69
CA PHE A 427 3.44 -4.10 -8.00
C PHE A 427 3.98 -2.92 -8.82
N GLY A 428 4.19 -1.79 -8.16
CA GLY A 428 4.70 -0.54 -8.75
C GLY A 428 6.21 -0.56 -8.99
N PHE A 429 6.71 -1.50 -9.81
CA PHE A 429 8.09 -1.46 -10.25
C PHE A 429 8.34 -0.28 -11.19
N PRO A 430 9.51 0.37 -11.09
CA PRO A 430 9.95 1.27 -12.14
C PRO A 430 10.06 0.47 -13.46
N LYS A 431 9.18 0.74 -14.41
CA LYS A 431 9.17 0.06 -15.71
C LYS A 431 10.06 0.86 -16.66
N ASP A 432 11.06 0.22 -17.26
CA ASP A 432 11.71 0.75 -18.43
C ASP A 432 10.85 0.41 -19.64
N ARG A 433 10.29 1.44 -20.26
CA ARG A 433 9.38 1.29 -21.41
C ARG A 433 10.08 0.59 -22.59
N THR A 434 11.39 0.79 -22.74
CA THR A 434 12.18 0.16 -23.80
C THR A 434 12.32 -1.33 -23.54
N ASP A 435 12.63 -1.72 -22.31
CA ASP A 435 12.72 -3.14 -21.92
C ASP A 435 11.36 -3.84 -22.02
N GLU A 436 10.28 -3.14 -21.64
CA GLU A 436 8.91 -3.68 -21.73
C GLU A 436 8.50 -3.92 -23.19
N LEU A 437 8.83 -3.00 -24.10
CA LEU A 437 8.60 -3.16 -25.53
C LEU A 437 9.43 -4.29 -26.12
N ASN A 438 10.71 -4.41 -25.75
CA ASN A 438 11.60 -5.48 -26.21
C ASN A 438 11.10 -6.86 -25.74
N ARG A 439 10.67 -6.98 -24.48
CA ARG A 439 10.05 -8.22 -23.96
C ARG A 439 8.77 -8.57 -24.70
N ALA A 440 7.90 -7.59 -24.91
CA ALA A 440 6.65 -7.77 -25.64
C ALA A 440 6.90 -8.25 -27.07
N GLN A 441 7.92 -7.69 -27.74
CA GLN A 441 8.30 -8.13 -29.07
C GLN A 441 8.87 -9.56 -29.08
N MET A 442 9.66 -9.93 -28.06
CA MET A 442 10.16 -11.30 -27.91
C MET A 442 9.02 -12.29 -27.64
N GLU A 443 8.09 -11.95 -26.75
CA GLU A 443 6.92 -12.78 -26.44
C GLU A 443 6.02 -13.01 -27.68
N LEU A 444 5.81 -11.96 -28.49
CA LEU A 444 5.11 -12.08 -29.78
C LEU A 444 5.83 -12.99 -30.76
N ASN A 445 7.15 -12.82 -30.90
CA ASN A 445 7.98 -13.63 -31.81
C ASN A 445 7.98 -15.10 -31.38
N MET A 446 8.02 -15.38 -30.07
CA MET A 446 7.97 -16.73 -29.52
C MET A 446 6.52 -17.31 -29.47
N LYS A 447 5.51 -16.54 -29.89
CA LYS A 447 4.08 -16.91 -29.83
C LYS A 447 3.58 -17.31 -28.43
N ILE A 448 4.18 -16.72 -27.39
CA ILE A 448 3.83 -16.98 -25.98
C ILE A 448 2.62 -16.13 -25.57
N SER A 449 2.55 -14.88 -26.05
CA SER A 449 1.47 -13.94 -25.76
C SER A 449 0.83 -13.41 -27.05
N SER A 450 -0.48 -13.11 -26.97
CA SER A 450 -1.19 -12.47 -28.08
C SER A 450 -0.98 -10.96 -28.12
N ARG A 451 -1.16 -10.31 -29.30
CA ARG A 451 -1.13 -8.85 -29.41
C ARG A 451 -2.12 -8.18 -28.45
N ARG A 452 -3.31 -8.77 -28.31
CA ARG A 452 -4.35 -8.28 -27.40
C ARG A 452 -3.89 -8.29 -25.95
N GLU A 453 -3.33 -9.40 -25.48
CA GLU A 453 -2.84 -9.55 -24.11
C GLU A 453 -1.72 -8.56 -23.78
N ILE A 454 -0.80 -8.33 -24.73
CA ILE A 454 0.26 -7.34 -24.58
C ILE A 454 -0.30 -5.93 -24.50
N MET A 455 -1.31 -5.57 -25.31
CA MET A 455 -1.96 -4.28 -25.27
C MET A 455 -2.71 -4.05 -23.95
N GLU A 456 -3.40 -5.07 -23.43
CA GLU A 456 -4.03 -5.07 -22.12
C GLU A 456 -3.00 -4.80 -21.02
N ARG A 457 -1.88 -5.52 -21.03
CA ARG A 457 -0.76 -5.36 -20.10
C ARG A 457 -0.10 -3.98 -20.19
N MET A 458 -0.07 -3.37 -21.37
CA MET A 458 0.44 -2.01 -21.60
C MET A 458 -0.57 -0.91 -21.27
N GLY A 459 -1.76 -1.26 -20.76
CA GLY A 459 -2.79 -0.30 -20.35
C GLY A 459 -3.45 0.44 -21.52
N LYS A 460 -3.49 -0.16 -22.71
CA LYS A 460 -4.20 0.41 -23.86
C LYS A 460 -5.70 0.26 -23.68
N GLN A 461 -6.45 1.32 -23.98
CA GLN A 461 -7.92 1.33 -23.97
C GLN A 461 -8.44 1.06 -25.38
N ASN A 462 -9.69 0.59 -25.50
CA ASN A 462 -10.37 0.29 -26.76
C ASN A 462 -9.59 -0.67 -27.68
N ILE A 463 -9.05 -1.73 -27.09
CA ILE A 463 -8.19 -2.69 -27.78
C ILE A 463 -8.81 -3.30 -29.05
N PRO A 464 -10.12 -3.64 -29.12
CA PRO A 464 -10.70 -4.14 -30.34
C PRO A 464 -10.60 -3.15 -31.52
N GLU A 465 -10.94 -1.89 -31.30
CA GLU A 465 -10.86 -0.81 -32.29
C GLU A 465 -9.38 -0.57 -32.71
N LEU A 466 -8.47 -0.57 -31.72
CA LEU A 466 -7.04 -0.39 -31.98
C LEU A 466 -6.43 -1.54 -32.79
N LEU A 467 -6.90 -2.78 -32.62
CA LEU A 467 -6.45 -3.93 -33.43
C LEU A 467 -6.99 -3.84 -34.85
N GLU A 468 -8.23 -3.39 -35.05
CA GLU A 468 -8.80 -3.14 -36.39
C GLU A 468 -8.00 -2.05 -37.12
N GLU A 469 -7.70 -0.92 -36.48
CA GLU A 469 -6.87 0.16 -37.04
C GLU A 469 -5.46 -0.34 -37.44
N ILE A 470 -4.80 -1.13 -36.59
CA ILE A 470 -3.47 -1.69 -36.87
C ILE A 470 -3.51 -2.67 -38.05
N ASP A 471 -4.56 -3.48 -38.16
CA ASP A 471 -4.71 -4.43 -39.26
C ASP A 471 -5.04 -3.69 -40.59
N GLU A 472 -5.84 -2.62 -40.55
CA GLU A 472 -6.10 -1.72 -41.67
C GLU A 472 -4.80 -1.02 -42.15
N ASP A 473 -4.03 -0.44 -41.22
CA ASP A 473 -2.73 0.19 -41.51
C ASP A 473 -1.74 -0.83 -42.14
N ALA A 474 -1.72 -2.05 -41.64
CA ALA A 474 -0.86 -3.11 -42.18
C ALA A 474 -1.23 -3.51 -43.63
N ILE A 475 -2.53 -3.55 -43.94
CA ILE A 475 -3.04 -3.80 -45.27
C ILE A 475 -2.68 -2.64 -46.21
N GLU A 476 -2.86 -1.38 -45.76
CA GLU A 476 -2.51 -0.20 -46.56
C GLU A 476 -1.00 -0.12 -46.86
N GLN A 477 -0.16 -0.41 -45.85
CA GLN A 477 1.29 -0.49 -46.04
C GLN A 477 1.68 -1.62 -47.01
N GLY A 478 1.04 -2.79 -46.93
CA GLY A 478 1.25 -3.89 -47.85
C GLY A 478 0.88 -3.52 -49.30
N LEU A 479 -0.24 -2.84 -49.50
CA LEU A 479 -0.65 -2.33 -50.82
C LEU A 479 0.31 -1.26 -51.37
N LEU A 480 0.81 -0.38 -50.51
CA LEU A 480 1.80 0.63 -50.89
C LEU A 480 3.13 -0.03 -51.32
N GLN A 481 3.61 -1.02 -50.56
CA GLN A 481 4.81 -1.77 -50.92
C GLN A 481 4.64 -2.54 -52.24
N ALA A 482 3.49 -3.16 -52.47
CA ALA A 482 3.18 -3.84 -53.73
C ALA A 482 3.18 -2.85 -54.91
N ARG A 483 2.59 -1.65 -54.76
CA ARG A 483 2.64 -0.60 -55.79
C ARG A 483 4.05 -0.09 -56.04
N ILE A 484 4.88 0.09 -55.00
CA ILE A 484 6.27 0.50 -55.13
C ILE A 484 7.08 -0.58 -55.87
N SER A 485 6.92 -1.87 -55.53
CA SER A 485 7.60 -2.98 -56.21
C SER A 485 7.17 -3.11 -57.67
N GLN A 486 5.87 -2.92 -57.96
CA GLN A 486 5.36 -2.90 -59.31
C GLN A 486 5.93 -1.73 -60.14
N ALA A 487 5.96 -0.52 -59.58
CA ALA A 487 6.56 0.65 -60.22
C ALA A 487 8.06 0.50 -60.44
N LEU A 488 8.79 -0.12 -59.50
CA LEU A 488 10.21 -0.45 -59.66
C LEU A 488 10.41 -1.50 -60.74
N HIS A 489 9.54 -2.50 -60.82
CA HIS A 489 9.58 -3.53 -61.88
C HIS A 489 9.30 -2.91 -63.27
N GLU A 490 8.33 -2.02 -63.39
CA GLU A 490 8.03 -1.26 -64.60
C GLU A 490 9.18 -0.30 -65.00
N MET A 491 9.85 0.31 -64.01
CA MET A 491 11.03 1.18 -64.28
C MET A 491 12.28 0.39 -64.67
N MET A 492 12.43 -0.85 -64.21
CA MET A 492 13.58 -1.71 -64.54
C MET A 492 13.33 -2.64 -65.75
N GLY A 493 12.05 -2.80 -66.15
CA GLY A 493 11.62 -3.70 -67.25
C GLY A 493 11.36 -3.04 -68.56
N GLY A 494 12.05 -1.92 -68.87
CA GLY A 494 11.97 -1.26 -70.16
C GLY A 494 13.11 -1.66 -71.07
N SER A 495 13.34 -2.94 -71.43
CA SER A 495 13.98 -3.49 -72.62
C SER A 495 14.18 -5.00 -72.44
N ASP A 496 13.29 -5.81 -73.01
CA ASP A 496 13.74 -6.91 -73.86
C ASP A 496 12.55 -7.49 -74.61
N GLU A 497 12.67 -7.45 -75.89
CA GLU A 497 11.88 -8.21 -76.85
C GLU A 497 12.39 -9.67 -76.88
N GLY A 498 11.41 -10.60 -76.77
CA GLY A 498 11.42 -11.89 -77.43
C GLY A 498 12.49 -12.89 -77.05
N ASP A 499 12.03 -13.97 -76.44
CA ASP A 499 12.25 -15.31 -76.99
C ASP A 499 11.35 -16.31 -76.25
N GLU A 500 10.57 -17.02 -77.07
CA GLU A 500 9.85 -18.23 -76.69
C GLU A 500 10.87 -19.34 -76.47
N GLU A 501 10.92 -19.99 -75.32
CA GLU A 501 11.43 -21.37 -75.23
C GLU A 501 10.76 -22.09 -74.00
N GLU A 502 10.00 -23.07 -74.39
CA GLU A 502 9.77 -24.43 -73.90
C GLU A 502 9.74 -24.69 -72.38
N GLU A 503 8.59 -25.22 -71.99
CA GLU A 503 8.33 -25.99 -70.77
C GLU A 503 9.36 -27.11 -70.61
N ASP A 504 10.05 -27.14 -69.48
CA ASP A 504 10.73 -28.34 -69.05
C ASP A 504 10.27 -28.66 -67.59
N GLU A 505 9.42 -29.68 -67.52
CA GLU A 505 9.04 -30.34 -66.32
C GLU A 505 10.25 -31.05 -65.72
N THR A 506 10.62 -30.71 -64.47
CA THR A 506 11.51 -31.58 -63.72
C THR A 506 10.83 -31.95 -62.36
N PRO A 507 10.96 -33.22 -61.98
CA PRO A 507 10.09 -33.85 -61.02
C PRO A 507 10.54 -33.68 -59.55
N ILE A 508 9.56 -33.82 -58.69
CA ILE A 508 9.66 -33.93 -57.25
C ILE A 508 10.50 -35.16 -56.87
N PRO A 509 11.50 -35.08 -55.98
CA PRO A 509 12.10 -36.27 -55.38
C PRO A 509 11.34 -36.66 -54.12
N ASP A 510 11.05 -37.96 -54.08
CA ASP A 510 10.45 -38.71 -52.99
C ASP A 510 11.31 -38.74 -51.71
N GLU A 511 10.61 -38.95 -50.60
CA GLU A 511 11.14 -39.33 -49.31
C GLU A 511 11.96 -40.60 -49.40
N GLU A 512 13.20 -40.61 -48.90
CA GLU A 512 13.85 -41.83 -48.44
C GLU A 512 14.51 -41.66 -47.09
N ASP A 513 14.11 -42.60 -46.22
CA ASP A 513 14.65 -42.96 -44.93
C ASP A 513 16.19 -43.05 -44.90
N ILE A 514 16.82 -42.55 -43.87
CA ILE A 514 18.11 -43.09 -43.41
C ILE A 514 18.11 -43.20 -41.89
N ASP A 515 17.94 -44.45 -41.45
CA ASP A 515 18.42 -45.03 -40.19
C ASP A 515 19.96 -45.04 -40.17
N GLY A 516 20.51 -44.93 -38.96
CA GLY A 516 21.84 -45.47 -38.73
C GLY A 516 22.72 -44.68 -37.78
N GLU A 517 22.71 -45.10 -36.54
CA GLU A 517 23.84 -45.37 -35.64
C GLU A 517 25.17 -44.62 -35.87
N GLU A 518 25.66 -44.02 -34.83
CA GLU A 518 26.84 -44.45 -34.06
C GLU A 518 27.26 -43.41 -33.03
N THR A 519 27.34 -43.88 -31.76
CA THR A 519 28.12 -43.28 -30.68
C THR A 519 29.62 -43.48 -30.93
N PRO A 520 30.49 -42.63 -30.42
CA PRO A 520 31.51 -43.16 -29.53
C PRO A 520 31.68 -42.37 -28.22
N ASP A 521 31.71 -43.15 -27.24
CA ASP A 521 32.40 -43.20 -25.93
C ASP A 521 33.82 -42.56 -25.89
N ASN A 522 34.18 -42.23 -24.64
CA ASN A 522 35.48 -41.85 -24.04
C ASN A 522 35.62 -40.33 -23.77
N GLY A 523 36.02 -39.98 -22.61
CA GLY A 523 36.72 -40.61 -21.51
C GLY A 523 37.03 -39.56 -20.43
N GLU A 524 37.13 -40.05 -19.25
CA GLU A 524 37.61 -39.48 -17.99
C GLU A 524 38.77 -38.48 -18.11
N ASN A 525 38.76 -37.47 -17.21
CA ASN A 525 39.79 -37.27 -16.15
C ASN A 525 39.49 -35.99 -15.38
N GLU A 526 39.28 -36.17 -14.10
CA GLU A 526 40.01 -35.68 -12.92
C GLU A 526 40.80 -34.35 -13.07
N GLU A 527 40.36 -33.30 -12.39
CA GLU A 527 40.95 -32.69 -11.15
C GLU A 527 39.97 -31.67 -10.54
#